data_c58a4991a8fc0d8820270a1ad842ebe9
#
_entry.id   c58a4991a8fc0d8820270a1ad842ebe9
#
_cell.length_a   1.000
_cell.length_b   1.000
_cell.length_c   1.000
_cell.angle_alpha   90.00
_cell.angle_beta   90.00
_cell.angle_gamma   90.00
#
_symmetry.space_group_name_H-M   'P 1'
#
loop_
_entity.id
_entity.type
_entity.pdbx_description
1 polymer ?
#
loop_
_entity_poly.entity_id
_entity_poly.type
_entity_poly.pdbx_seq_one_letter_code
_entity_poly.pdbx_strand_id
1 'polypeptide(L)'
;NTGSVLLRIGIMVLLASVIGCERSSKRHSAGLRTFVLVSFASTVSMILDVYLMSTFSSRLPVISCATVIAAALISGNSILFSSRSQIKGLTTSAGLWACSILGFAIGAGLYTVTLIVFLFLICILACFPVEAYLKNRSNHFEIHLELKSCEYLRDFVTVSRRLGLRIDDIEANQAYSGSGLSVFTVTFTICSEQLKKYKTHKEIIEALSSLDYIYHVEEMR
;
A
#
# COMPACT_ATOMS: atom_id res chain seq x y z
N ASN A 1 4.92 -29.86 -24.95
CA ASN A 1 4.21 -29.25 -26.10
C ASN A 1 4.32 -27.71 -26.04
N THR A 2 4.84 -27.11 -27.14
CA THR A 2 5.01 -25.64 -27.27
C THR A 2 3.70 -24.90 -27.04
N GLY A 3 2.57 -25.42 -27.52
CA GLY A 3 1.25 -24.84 -27.30
C GLY A 3 0.84 -24.75 -25.82
N SER A 4 1.22 -25.74 -25.01
CA SER A 4 0.96 -25.71 -23.55
C SER A 4 1.78 -24.64 -22.86
N VAL A 5 3.02 -24.40 -23.30
CA VAL A 5 3.88 -23.33 -22.76
C VAL A 5 3.31 -21.95 -23.10
N LEU A 6 2.90 -21.74 -24.35
CA LEU A 6 2.28 -20.51 -24.80
C LEU A 6 0.97 -20.21 -24.03
N LEU A 7 0.16 -21.24 -23.83
CA LEU A 7 -1.09 -21.11 -23.06
C LEU A 7 -0.82 -20.67 -21.62
N ARG A 8 0.15 -21.31 -20.93
CA ARG A 8 0.52 -20.96 -19.54
C ARG A 8 1.02 -19.53 -19.44
N ILE A 9 1.92 -19.12 -20.35
CA ILE A 9 2.43 -17.76 -20.40
C ILE A 9 1.30 -16.75 -20.68
N GLY A 10 0.40 -17.05 -21.64
CA GLY A 10 -0.72 -16.18 -21.96
C GLY A 10 -1.69 -15.98 -20.78
N ILE A 11 -2.07 -17.06 -20.09
CA ILE A 11 -2.90 -16.99 -18.88
C ILE A 11 -2.20 -16.17 -17.80
N MET A 12 -0.90 -16.41 -17.55
CA MET A 12 -0.13 -15.65 -16.57
C MET A 12 -0.13 -14.15 -16.88
N VAL A 13 0.20 -13.75 -18.12
CA VAL A 13 0.21 -12.34 -18.51
C VAL A 13 -1.14 -11.70 -18.26
N LEU A 14 -2.24 -12.39 -18.58
CA LEU A 14 -3.58 -11.90 -18.40
C LEU A 14 -3.92 -11.69 -16.92
N LEU A 15 -3.71 -12.70 -16.07
CA LEU A 15 -4.00 -12.61 -14.64
C LEU A 15 -3.12 -11.58 -13.92
N ALA A 16 -1.81 -11.58 -14.20
CA ALA A 16 -0.89 -10.62 -13.63
C ALA A 16 -1.18 -9.18 -14.08
N SER A 17 -1.67 -8.99 -15.32
CA SER A 17 -2.08 -7.68 -15.82
C SER A 17 -3.30 -7.14 -15.07
N VAL A 18 -4.27 -7.97 -14.77
CA VAL A 18 -5.46 -7.55 -13.99
C VAL A 18 -5.05 -7.05 -12.60
N ILE A 19 -4.18 -7.80 -11.90
CA ILE A 19 -3.67 -7.40 -10.59
C ILE A 19 -2.83 -6.12 -10.71
N GLY A 20 -1.93 -6.06 -11.69
CA GLY A 20 -1.05 -4.93 -11.90
C GLY A 20 -1.79 -3.64 -12.28
N CYS A 21 -2.88 -3.74 -13.05
CA CYS A 21 -3.76 -2.60 -13.37
C CYS A 21 -4.46 -2.06 -12.13
N GLU A 22 -4.97 -2.95 -11.26
CA GLU A 22 -5.59 -2.55 -10.00
C GLU A 22 -4.60 -1.79 -9.10
N ARG A 23 -3.37 -2.28 -8.97
CA ARG A 23 -2.30 -1.63 -8.20
C ARG A 23 -1.86 -0.30 -8.81
N SER A 24 -1.71 -0.24 -10.13
CA SER A 24 -1.35 0.98 -10.85
C SER A 24 -2.42 2.07 -10.72
N SER A 25 -3.69 1.70 -10.81
CA SER A 25 -4.83 2.63 -10.64
C SER A 25 -4.85 3.29 -9.27
N LYS A 26 -4.43 2.59 -8.22
CA LYS A 26 -4.37 3.12 -6.85
C LYS A 26 -3.03 3.80 -6.50
N ARG A 27 -2.18 4.10 -7.48
CA ARG A 27 -0.88 4.78 -7.33
C ARG A 27 0.07 4.13 -6.32
N HIS A 28 0.10 2.79 -6.29
CA HIS A 28 1.05 2.06 -5.45
C HIS A 28 2.48 2.11 -6.02
N SER A 29 3.48 1.80 -5.20
CA SER A 29 4.91 1.86 -5.54
C SER A 29 5.32 0.92 -6.67
N ALA A 30 4.64 -0.25 -6.85
CA ALA A 30 4.84 -1.15 -7.98
C ALA A 30 3.56 -1.25 -8.82
N GLY A 31 3.72 -1.12 -10.13
CA GLY A 31 2.62 -1.11 -11.11
C GLY A 31 2.61 -2.33 -12.02
N LEU A 32 1.81 -2.23 -13.11
CA LEU A 32 1.56 -3.29 -14.08
C LEU A 32 2.81 -4.05 -14.53
N ARG A 33 3.85 -3.31 -14.95
CA ARG A 33 5.08 -3.93 -15.50
C ARG A 33 5.78 -4.84 -14.50
N THR A 34 5.89 -4.39 -13.25
CA THR A 34 6.57 -5.15 -12.19
C THR A 34 5.84 -6.44 -11.85
N PHE A 35 4.52 -6.37 -11.72
CA PHE A 35 3.69 -7.56 -11.45
C PHE A 35 3.77 -8.58 -12.57
N VAL A 36 3.68 -8.14 -13.83
CA VAL A 36 3.78 -9.03 -15.00
C VAL A 36 5.17 -9.66 -15.08
N LEU A 37 6.26 -8.88 -14.90
CA LEU A 37 7.63 -9.42 -15.00
C LEU A 37 7.95 -10.43 -13.90
N VAL A 38 7.55 -10.17 -12.65
CA VAL A 38 7.78 -11.10 -11.54
C VAL A 38 7.01 -12.41 -11.76
N SER A 39 5.74 -12.31 -12.16
CA SER A 39 4.92 -13.50 -12.46
C SER A 39 5.45 -14.27 -13.68
N PHE A 40 5.93 -13.57 -14.70
CA PHE A 40 6.54 -14.18 -15.88
C PHE A 40 7.78 -14.99 -15.50
N ALA A 41 8.72 -14.38 -14.77
CA ALA A 41 9.92 -15.05 -14.30
C ALA A 41 9.60 -16.32 -13.51
N SER A 42 8.62 -16.25 -12.59
CA SER A 42 8.18 -17.38 -11.78
C SER A 42 7.53 -18.50 -12.62
N THR A 43 6.73 -18.13 -13.62
CA THR A 43 6.10 -19.11 -14.52
C THR A 43 7.14 -19.84 -15.36
N VAL A 44 8.09 -19.10 -15.94
CA VAL A 44 9.17 -19.68 -16.74
C VAL A 44 10.07 -20.58 -15.89
N SER A 45 10.42 -20.15 -14.67
CA SER A 45 11.22 -20.94 -13.73
C SER A 45 10.57 -22.28 -13.43
N MET A 46 9.26 -22.29 -13.17
CA MET A 46 8.53 -23.53 -12.89
C MET A 46 8.40 -24.43 -14.12
N ILE A 47 8.19 -23.86 -15.31
CA ILE A 47 8.17 -24.62 -16.57
C ILE A 47 9.52 -25.30 -16.80
N LEU A 48 10.62 -24.59 -16.55
CA LEU A 48 11.98 -25.14 -16.67
C LEU A 48 12.22 -26.25 -15.66
N ASP A 49 11.81 -26.06 -14.38
CA ASP A 49 11.95 -27.11 -13.38
C ASP A 49 11.15 -28.37 -13.74
N VAL A 50 9.92 -28.23 -14.18
CA VAL A 50 9.08 -29.36 -14.64
C VAL A 50 9.78 -30.11 -15.79
N TYR A 51 10.38 -29.38 -16.72
CA TYR A 51 11.14 -29.97 -17.83
C TYR A 51 12.40 -30.71 -17.33
N LEU A 52 13.21 -30.07 -16.48
CA LEU A 52 14.43 -30.66 -15.93
C LEU A 52 14.14 -31.90 -15.07
N MET A 53 13.10 -31.84 -14.26
CA MET A 53 12.65 -32.99 -13.41
C MET A 53 12.23 -34.17 -14.29
N SER A 54 11.58 -33.91 -15.41
CA SER A 54 11.15 -34.97 -16.34
C SER A 54 12.32 -35.54 -17.16
N THR A 55 13.35 -34.75 -17.44
CA THR A 55 14.47 -35.15 -18.31
C THR A 55 15.64 -35.77 -17.52
N PHE A 56 15.98 -35.20 -16.37
CA PHE A 56 17.17 -35.60 -15.60
C PHE A 56 16.89 -36.34 -14.31
N SER A 57 15.66 -36.81 -14.08
CA SER A 57 15.22 -37.50 -12.84
C SER A 57 15.54 -36.72 -11.57
N SER A 58 15.75 -35.40 -11.68
CA SER A 58 15.86 -34.51 -10.51
C SER A 58 14.53 -34.44 -9.80
N ARG A 59 14.56 -34.56 -8.46
CA ARG A 59 13.34 -34.54 -7.65
C ARG A 59 13.05 -33.16 -7.03
N LEU A 60 13.93 -32.18 -7.23
CA LEU A 60 13.83 -30.86 -6.58
C LEU A 60 13.69 -29.75 -7.61
N PRO A 61 12.75 -28.81 -7.42
CA PRO A 61 12.54 -27.64 -8.28
C PRO A 61 13.56 -26.54 -7.92
N VAL A 62 14.81 -26.68 -8.35
CA VAL A 62 15.93 -25.81 -7.93
C VAL A 62 15.79 -24.38 -8.46
N ILE A 63 15.36 -24.23 -9.72
CA ILE A 63 15.21 -22.90 -10.34
C ILE A 63 14.08 -22.12 -9.68
N SER A 64 12.95 -22.80 -9.41
CA SER A 64 11.82 -22.17 -8.72
C SER A 64 12.16 -21.77 -7.28
N CYS A 65 12.92 -22.61 -6.56
CA CYS A 65 13.39 -22.26 -5.21
C CYS A 65 14.27 -20.99 -5.23
N ALA A 66 15.20 -20.89 -6.16
CA ALA A 66 16.03 -19.71 -6.32
C ALA A 66 15.20 -18.48 -6.71
N THR A 67 14.19 -18.67 -7.58
CA THR A 67 13.30 -17.57 -8.02
C THR A 67 12.40 -17.07 -6.89
N VAL A 68 11.95 -17.93 -5.96
CA VAL A 68 11.21 -17.50 -4.75
C VAL A 68 12.05 -16.55 -3.91
N ILE A 69 13.33 -16.89 -3.70
CA ILE A 69 14.26 -16.03 -2.94
C ILE A 69 14.47 -14.68 -3.68
N ALA A 70 14.69 -14.72 -4.99
CA ALA A 70 14.84 -13.52 -5.80
C ALA A 70 13.58 -12.63 -5.76
N ALA A 71 12.39 -13.24 -5.87
CA ALA A 71 11.12 -12.52 -5.78
C ALA A 71 10.92 -11.89 -4.39
N ALA A 72 11.33 -12.58 -3.32
CA ALA A 72 11.28 -12.02 -1.96
C ALA A 72 12.21 -10.81 -1.80
N LEU A 73 13.41 -10.83 -2.38
CA LEU A 73 14.35 -9.70 -2.37
C LEU A 73 13.80 -8.51 -3.16
N ILE A 74 13.25 -8.75 -4.36
CA ILE A 74 12.65 -7.69 -5.20
C ILE A 74 11.46 -7.08 -4.48
N SER A 75 10.59 -7.90 -3.89
CA SER A 75 9.40 -7.42 -3.18
C SER A 75 9.79 -6.65 -1.91
N GLY A 76 10.81 -7.10 -1.18
CA GLY A 76 11.34 -6.42 -0.01
C GLY A 76 11.85 -5.00 -0.31
N ASN A 77 12.48 -4.80 -1.46
CA ASN A 77 12.94 -3.48 -1.90
C ASN A 77 11.80 -2.49 -2.22
N SER A 78 10.55 -2.94 -2.34
CA SER A 78 9.39 -2.06 -2.51
C SER A 78 8.88 -1.48 -1.19
N ILE A 79 9.41 -1.92 -0.05
CA ILE A 79 9.12 -1.38 1.28
C ILE A 79 9.99 -0.15 1.50
N LEU A 80 9.33 0.99 1.69
CA LEU A 80 10.01 2.26 1.93
C LEU A 80 9.79 2.68 3.38
N PHE A 81 10.89 3.00 4.06
CA PHE A 81 10.85 3.62 5.37
C PHE A 81 10.80 5.15 5.19
N SER A 82 9.73 5.77 5.62
CA SER A 82 9.64 7.22 5.69
C SER A 82 10.33 7.72 6.95
N SER A 83 10.93 8.92 6.89
CA SER A 83 11.52 9.62 8.04
C SER A 83 10.52 9.85 9.20
N ARG A 84 9.24 9.61 8.96
CA ARG A 84 8.13 9.75 9.91
C ARG A 84 7.67 8.43 10.52
N SER A 85 8.54 7.42 10.65
CA SER A 85 8.23 6.10 11.22
C SER A 85 7.10 5.33 10.51
N GLN A 86 6.68 5.78 9.32
CA GLN A 86 5.66 5.09 8.52
C GLN A 86 6.30 4.13 7.52
N ILE A 87 5.85 2.88 7.55
CA ILE A 87 6.25 1.86 6.59
C ILE A 87 5.27 1.89 5.42
N LYS A 88 5.73 2.29 4.23
CA LYS A 88 4.94 2.28 3.00
C LYS A 88 5.37 1.14 2.08
N GLY A 89 4.43 0.60 1.28
CA GLY A 89 4.73 -0.44 0.30
C GLY A 89 4.60 -1.88 0.81
N LEU A 90 4.23 -2.12 2.08
CA LEU A 90 4.12 -3.46 2.64
C LEU A 90 3.10 -4.33 1.87
N THR A 91 1.91 -3.81 1.58
CA THR A 91 0.88 -4.50 0.80
C THR A 91 1.33 -4.75 -0.64
N THR A 92 2.09 -3.81 -1.23
CA THR A 92 2.66 -3.97 -2.58
C THR A 92 3.70 -5.08 -2.60
N SER A 93 4.58 -5.13 -1.59
CA SER A 93 5.57 -6.19 -1.42
C SER A 93 4.90 -7.56 -1.29
N ALA A 94 3.92 -7.70 -0.40
CA ALA A 94 3.16 -8.92 -0.23
C ALA A 94 2.42 -9.34 -1.51
N GLY A 95 1.85 -8.38 -2.24
CA GLY A 95 1.18 -8.61 -3.53
C GLY A 95 2.12 -9.12 -4.62
N LEU A 96 3.32 -8.58 -4.74
CA LEU A 96 4.33 -9.04 -5.68
C LEU A 96 4.74 -10.48 -5.38
N TRP A 97 4.96 -10.80 -4.10
CA TRP A 97 5.31 -12.16 -3.68
C TRP A 97 4.17 -13.14 -3.96
N ALA A 98 2.92 -12.78 -3.66
CA ALA A 98 1.75 -13.59 -3.97
C ALA A 98 1.59 -13.83 -5.49
N CYS A 99 1.85 -12.82 -6.33
CA CYS A 99 1.86 -12.97 -7.78
C CYS A 99 2.98 -13.88 -8.29
N SER A 100 4.12 -13.92 -7.63
CA SER A 100 5.18 -14.88 -7.92
C SER A 100 4.69 -16.32 -7.69
N ILE A 101 3.99 -16.59 -6.59
CA ILE A 101 3.41 -17.90 -6.28
C ILE A 101 2.33 -18.28 -7.31
N LEU A 102 1.49 -17.32 -7.74
CA LEU A 102 0.54 -17.56 -8.85
C LEU A 102 1.27 -17.99 -10.13
N GLY A 103 2.40 -17.33 -10.45
CA GLY A 103 3.24 -17.70 -11.58
C GLY A 103 3.74 -19.14 -11.52
N PHE A 104 4.19 -19.60 -10.34
CA PHE A 104 4.60 -21.01 -10.15
C PHE A 104 3.42 -21.97 -10.35
N ALA A 105 2.25 -21.68 -9.82
CA ALA A 105 1.07 -22.52 -9.96
C ALA A 105 0.66 -22.68 -11.44
N ILE A 106 0.70 -21.61 -12.21
CA ILE A 106 0.44 -21.63 -13.67
C ILE A 106 1.54 -22.43 -14.37
N GLY A 107 2.81 -22.19 -14.04
CA GLY A 107 3.95 -22.91 -14.58
C GLY A 107 3.89 -24.42 -14.34
N ALA A 108 3.40 -24.85 -13.19
CA ALA A 108 3.13 -26.24 -12.90
C ALA A 108 1.91 -26.83 -13.63
N GLY A 109 1.05 -26.00 -14.21
CA GLY A 109 -0.18 -26.42 -14.88
C GLY A 109 -1.38 -26.60 -13.95
N LEU A 110 -1.33 -26.07 -12.72
CA LEU A 110 -2.39 -26.17 -11.71
C LEU A 110 -3.46 -25.08 -11.93
N TYR A 111 -4.16 -25.10 -13.07
CA TYR A 111 -5.08 -24.03 -13.48
C TYR A 111 -6.21 -23.78 -12.49
N THR A 112 -6.81 -24.83 -11.94
CA THR A 112 -7.91 -24.71 -10.97
C THR A 112 -7.45 -24.00 -9.70
N VAL A 113 -6.31 -24.40 -9.14
CA VAL A 113 -5.71 -23.78 -7.96
C VAL A 113 -5.37 -22.32 -8.24
N THR A 114 -4.77 -22.05 -9.40
CA THR A 114 -4.42 -20.70 -9.83
C THR A 114 -5.65 -19.78 -9.89
N LEU A 115 -6.75 -20.26 -10.48
CA LEU A 115 -7.97 -19.45 -10.58
C LEU A 115 -8.57 -19.14 -9.21
N ILE A 116 -8.62 -20.13 -8.33
CA ILE A 116 -9.11 -19.95 -6.96
C ILE A 116 -8.26 -18.93 -6.21
N VAL A 117 -6.93 -19.10 -6.21
CA VAL A 117 -6.00 -18.19 -5.51
C VAL A 117 -6.07 -16.79 -6.12
N PHE A 118 -6.17 -16.66 -7.44
CA PHE A 118 -6.33 -15.38 -8.11
C PHE A 118 -7.60 -14.64 -7.67
N LEU A 119 -8.74 -15.32 -7.59
CA LEU A 119 -10.01 -14.72 -7.16
C LEU A 119 -9.92 -14.22 -5.71
N PHE A 120 -9.34 -15.03 -4.81
CA PHE A 120 -9.11 -14.60 -3.43
C PHE A 120 -8.13 -13.42 -3.35
N LEU A 121 -7.04 -13.46 -4.11
CA LEU A 121 -6.04 -12.39 -4.12
C LEU A 121 -6.64 -11.07 -4.61
N ILE A 122 -7.39 -11.07 -5.71
CA ILE A 122 -8.10 -9.88 -6.20
C ILE A 122 -9.13 -9.40 -5.18
N CYS A 123 -9.88 -10.30 -4.57
CA CYS A 123 -10.84 -9.94 -3.53
C CYS A 123 -10.14 -9.23 -2.37
N ILE A 124 -9.05 -9.79 -1.84
CA ILE A 124 -8.25 -9.19 -0.77
C ILE A 124 -7.72 -7.81 -1.19
N LEU A 125 -7.15 -7.70 -2.39
CA LEU A 125 -6.58 -6.44 -2.87
C LEU A 125 -7.65 -5.38 -3.21
N ALA A 126 -8.84 -5.78 -3.65
CA ALA A 126 -9.94 -4.89 -4.01
C ALA A 126 -10.81 -4.50 -2.80
N CYS A 127 -10.98 -5.37 -1.80
CA CYS A 127 -11.81 -5.11 -0.61
C CYS A 127 -11.23 -4.06 0.35
N PHE A 128 -10.03 -3.56 0.11
CA PHE A 128 -9.39 -2.51 0.91
C PHE A 128 -10.02 -1.09 0.86
N PRO A 129 -11.04 -0.75 0.03
CA PRO A 129 -11.80 0.48 0.28
C PRO A 129 -12.52 0.48 1.64
N VAL A 130 -12.75 -0.71 2.23
CA VAL A 130 -13.28 -0.82 3.61
C VAL A 130 -12.31 -0.21 4.62
N GLU A 131 -11.00 -0.35 4.42
CA GLU A 131 -9.99 0.27 5.30
C GLU A 131 -10.04 1.80 5.23
N ALA A 132 -10.21 2.38 4.04
CA ALA A 132 -10.36 3.83 3.90
C ALA A 132 -11.63 4.35 4.59
N TYR A 133 -12.72 3.58 4.53
CA TYR A 133 -13.96 3.91 5.22
C TYR A 133 -13.81 3.80 6.76
N LEU A 134 -13.16 2.74 7.23
CA LEU A 134 -12.86 2.55 8.67
C LEU A 134 -11.85 3.59 9.17
N LYS A 135 -10.85 3.94 8.36
CA LYS A 135 -9.85 4.97 8.68
C LYS A 135 -10.49 6.36 8.82
N ASN A 136 -11.44 6.71 7.96
CA ASN A 136 -12.18 7.97 8.04
C ASN A 136 -13.10 8.08 9.26
N ARG A 137 -13.31 6.96 9.99
CA ARG A 137 -14.00 6.87 11.29
C ARG A 137 -13.07 6.47 12.43
N SER A 138 -11.77 6.36 12.19
CA SER A 138 -10.82 6.05 13.25
C SER A 138 -10.81 7.18 14.29
N ASN A 139 -10.50 6.85 15.53
CA ASN A 139 -10.35 7.88 16.57
C ASN A 139 -9.03 8.64 16.44
N HIS A 140 -8.12 8.20 15.56
CA HIS A 140 -6.81 8.78 15.33
C HIS A 140 -6.69 9.26 13.90
N PHE A 141 -6.24 10.48 13.70
CA PHE A 141 -5.93 11.04 12.39
C PHE A 141 -4.78 12.04 12.48
N GLU A 142 -4.09 12.22 11.39
CA GLU A 142 -2.92 13.08 11.27
C GLU A 142 -3.20 14.18 10.25
N ILE A 143 -2.85 15.42 10.58
CA ILE A 143 -3.01 16.55 9.68
C ILE A 143 -1.68 17.23 9.39
N HIS A 144 -1.56 17.72 8.16
CA HIS A 144 -0.59 18.72 7.78
C HIS A 144 -1.18 20.10 8.07
N LEU A 145 -0.49 20.90 8.87
CA LEU A 145 -0.95 22.20 9.34
C LEU A 145 0.06 23.29 8.98
N GLU A 146 -0.39 24.30 8.24
CA GLU A 146 0.39 25.48 7.93
C GLU A 146 -0.20 26.70 8.66
N LEU A 147 0.59 27.28 9.55
CA LEU A 147 0.22 28.48 10.30
C LEU A 147 0.92 29.71 9.72
N LYS A 148 0.25 30.87 9.78
CA LYS A 148 0.84 32.17 9.38
C LYS A 148 2.03 32.57 10.26
N SER A 149 2.06 32.15 11.52
CA SER A 149 3.18 32.32 12.46
C SER A 149 3.19 31.22 13.49
N CYS A 150 4.37 30.90 14.02
CA CYS A 150 4.57 29.91 15.09
C CYS A 150 3.84 30.28 16.40
N GLU A 151 3.60 31.56 16.65
CA GLU A 151 2.90 32.05 17.85
C GLU A 151 1.47 31.52 17.95
N TYR A 152 0.79 31.32 16.81
CA TYR A 152 -0.58 30.80 16.76
C TYR A 152 -0.69 29.31 17.09
N LEU A 153 0.42 28.59 17.22
CA LEU A 153 0.40 27.18 17.62
C LEU A 153 -0.27 26.98 19.00
N ARG A 154 -0.05 27.90 19.92
CA ARG A 154 -0.66 27.86 21.26
C ARG A 154 -2.18 28.00 21.20
N ASP A 155 -2.66 28.91 20.36
CA ASP A 155 -4.09 29.16 20.18
C ASP A 155 -4.74 27.95 19.47
N PHE A 156 -4.08 27.40 18.45
CA PHE A 156 -4.51 26.17 17.78
C PHE A 156 -4.65 24.99 18.75
N VAL A 157 -3.67 24.76 19.63
CA VAL A 157 -3.72 23.71 20.65
C VAL A 157 -4.91 23.92 21.59
N THR A 158 -5.15 25.17 21.98
CA THR A 158 -6.26 25.50 22.90
C THR A 158 -7.61 25.26 22.25
N VAL A 159 -7.80 25.68 21.00
CA VAL A 159 -9.03 25.47 20.23
C VAL A 159 -9.27 23.99 19.98
N SER A 160 -8.26 23.26 19.56
CA SER A 160 -8.34 21.80 19.31
C SER A 160 -8.81 21.05 20.57
N ARG A 161 -8.27 21.38 21.74
CA ARG A 161 -8.71 20.80 23.01
C ARG A 161 -10.14 21.14 23.36
N ARG A 162 -10.59 22.38 23.13
CA ARG A 162 -11.99 22.79 23.34
C ARG A 162 -12.96 22.04 22.43
N LEU A 163 -12.54 21.70 21.22
CA LEU A 163 -13.31 20.86 20.29
C LEU A 163 -13.36 19.38 20.70
N GLY A 164 -12.63 18.97 21.74
CA GLY A 164 -12.58 17.59 22.20
C GLY A 164 -11.59 16.72 21.44
N LEU A 165 -10.59 17.34 20.81
CA LEU A 165 -9.47 16.69 20.17
C LEU A 165 -8.29 16.67 21.15
N ARG A 166 -7.74 15.48 21.42
CA ARG A 166 -6.47 15.34 22.13
C ARG A 166 -5.33 15.33 21.12
N ILE A 167 -4.36 16.18 21.34
CA ILE A 167 -3.13 16.18 20.55
C ILE A 167 -2.19 15.16 21.17
N ASP A 168 -1.79 14.18 20.39
CA ASP A 168 -0.87 13.13 20.80
C ASP A 168 0.57 13.51 20.46
N ASP A 169 0.78 14.14 19.30
CA ASP A 169 2.11 14.58 18.85
C ASP A 169 2.04 15.82 17.97
N ILE A 170 3.11 16.64 18.00
CA ILE A 170 3.30 17.81 17.12
C ILE A 170 4.74 17.80 16.62
N GLU A 171 4.94 17.56 15.34
CA GLU A 171 6.23 17.63 14.69
C GLU A 171 6.36 18.90 13.83
N ALA A 172 7.43 19.67 14.04
CA ALA A 172 7.74 20.84 13.21
C ALA A 172 8.47 20.38 11.93
N ASN A 173 7.99 20.83 10.78
CA ASN A 173 8.61 20.53 9.49
C ASN A 173 9.65 21.60 9.13
N GLN A 174 10.92 21.33 9.40
CA GLN A 174 12.04 22.25 9.18
C GLN A 174 12.31 22.56 7.70
N ALA A 175 11.80 21.77 6.76
CA ALA A 175 12.00 21.99 5.31
C ALA A 175 11.41 23.32 4.82
N TYR A 176 10.52 23.94 5.58
CA TYR A 176 9.84 25.19 5.25
C TYR A 176 10.33 26.39 6.08
N SER A 177 11.41 26.27 6.82
CA SER A 177 11.92 27.31 7.73
C SER A 177 12.31 28.63 7.05
N GLY A 178 12.31 28.72 5.72
CA GLY A 178 12.58 29.95 4.95
C GLY A 178 11.37 30.60 4.26
N SER A 179 10.18 29.99 4.34
CA SER A 179 8.99 30.44 3.60
C SER A 179 8.13 31.49 4.32
N GLY A 180 8.46 31.83 5.57
CA GLY A 180 7.63 32.68 6.43
C GLY A 180 6.41 31.99 7.03
N LEU A 181 6.14 30.75 6.67
CA LEU A 181 5.07 29.89 7.22
C LEU A 181 5.66 28.91 8.23
N SER A 182 4.89 28.64 9.27
CA SER A 182 5.23 27.61 10.26
C SER A 182 4.43 26.33 9.96
N VAL A 183 5.12 25.29 9.52
CA VAL A 183 4.52 24.03 9.07
C VAL A 183 4.69 22.95 10.12
N PHE A 184 3.57 22.33 10.49
CA PHE A 184 3.52 21.29 11.51
C PHE A 184 2.78 20.06 10.99
N THR A 185 3.17 18.90 11.48
CA THR A 185 2.38 17.68 11.43
C THR A 185 1.79 17.43 12.81
N VAL A 186 0.48 17.30 12.91
CA VAL A 186 -0.22 17.15 14.18
C VAL A 186 -1.02 15.86 14.17
N THR A 187 -0.79 15.01 15.16
CA THR A 187 -1.55 13.77 15.36
C THR A 187 -2.60 13.97 16.42
N PHE A 188 -3.85 13.63 16.08
CA PHE A 188 -4.99 13.77 16.97
C PHE A 188 -5.60 12.46 17.37
N THR A 189 -6.13 12.44 18.62
CA THR A 189 -7.12 11.46 19.08
C THR A 189 -8.43 12.17 19.39
N ILE A 190 -9.53 11.70 18.78
CA ILE A 190 -10.86 12.20 19.05
C ILE A 190 -11.34 11.66 20.40
N CYS A 191 -11.46 12.52 21.40
CA CYS A 191 -11.93 12.15 22.74
C CYS A 191 -13.43 12.41 22.94
N SER A 192 -14.02 13.36 22.19
CA SER A 192 -15.43 13.70 22.31
C SER A 192 -16.33 12.63 21.71
N GLU A 193 -17.24 12.08 22.50
CA GLU A 193 -18.27 11.12 22.05
C GLU A 193 -19.18 11.69 20.96
N GLN A 194 -19.46 12.99 20.99
CA GLN A 194 -20.26 13.67 19.98
C GLN A 194 -19.52 13.76 18.63
N LEU A 195 -18.23 14.06 18.65
CA LEU A 195 -17.42 14.08 17.42
C LEU A 195 -17.30 12.70 16.82
N LYS A 196 -17.09 11.67 17.62
CA LYS A 196 -17.02 10.27 17.15
C LYS A 196 -18.29 9.80 16.45
N LYS A 197 -19.45 10.23 16.94
CA LYS A 197 -20.75 9.76 16.46
C LYS A 197 -21.27 10.50 15.24
N TYR A 198 -21.02 11.81 15.15
CA TYR A 198 -21.70 12.69 14.21
C TYR A 198 -20.80 13.40 13.20
N LYS A 199 -19.46 13.35 13.35
CA LYS A 199 -18.55 14.05 12.47
C LYS A 199 -17.51 13.15 11.84
N THR A 200 -17.25 13.40 10.56
CA THR A 200 -16.13 12.78 9.81
C THR A 200 -14.88 13.64 10.00
N HIS A 201 -13.69 13.06 9.75
CA HIS A 201 -12.43 13.82 9.78
C HIS A 201 -12.48 15.06 8.89
N LYS A 202 -13.12 14.93 7.71
CA LYS A 202 -13.27 16.03 6.76
C LYS A 202 -14.01 17.22 7.37
N GLU A 203 -15.09 17.01 8.09
CA GLU A 203 -15.85 18.07 8.75
C GLU A 203 -15.07 18.73 9.90
N ILE A 204 -14.25 17.95 10.60
CA ILE A 204 -13.37 18.48 11.65
C ILE A 204 -12.28 19.37 11.01
N ILE A 205 -11.70 18.92 9.91
CA ILE A 205 -10.69 19.67 9.18
C ILE A 205 -11.26 20.96 8.57
N GLU A 206 -12.47 20.92 8.01
CA GLU A 206 -13.18 22.12 7.53
C GLU A 206 -13.43 23.11 8.66
N ALA A 207 -13.80 22.64 9.84
CA ALA A 207 -13.97 23.51 11.00
C ALA A 207 -12.64 24.13 11.47
N LEU A 208 -11.54 23.37 11.43
CA LEU A 208 -10.22 23.91 11.73
C LEU A 208 -9.74 24.89 10.67
N SER A 209 -10.00 24.64 9.38
CA SER A 209 -9.59 25.53 8.28
C SER A 209 -10.29 26.89 8.30
N SER A 210 -11.41 27.03 9.02
CA SER A 210 -12.12 28.29 9.17
C SER A 210 -11.44 29.28 10.12
N LEU A 211 -10.34 28.90 10.79
CA LEU A 211 -9.61 29.75 11.71
C LEU A 211 -8.69 30.70 10.94
N ASP A 212 -8.77 32.01 11.18
CA ASP A 212 -8.09 33.07 10.43
C ASP A 212 -6.56 32.97 10.39
N TYR A 213 -5.94 32.30 11.36
CA TYR A 213 -4.49 32.13 11.46
C TYR A 213 -3.97 30.86 10.78
N ILE A 214 -4.86 30.00 10.28
CA ILE A 214 -4.48 28.83 9.49
C ILE A 214 -4.38 29.24 8.03
N TYR A 215 -3.26 28.92 7.40
CA TYR A 215 -3.04 29.12 5.98
C TYR A 215 -3.53 27.91 5.17
N HIS A 216 -3.18 26.71 5.60
CA HIS A 216 -3.62 25.47 4.99
C HIS A 216 -3.70 24.34 6.02
N VAL A 217 -4.68 23.46 5.85
CA VAL A 217 -4.80 22.22 6.64
C VAL A 217 -5.32 21.10 5.78
N GLU A 218 -4.66 19.95 5.82
CA GLU A 218 -5.01 18.75 5.05
C GLU A 218 -4.75 17.49 5.86
N GLU A 219 -5.62 16.48 5.69
CA GLU A 219 -5.40 15.15 6.30
C GLU A 219 -4.25 14.42 5.57
N MET A 220 -3.30 13.93 6.33
CA MET A 220 -2.22 13.11 5.80
C MET A 220 -2.72 11.68 5.58
N ARG A 221 -2.68 11.22 4.32
CA ARG A 221 -3.10 9.89 3.89
C ARG A 221 -1.94 8.91 3.79
#